data_dedaf5172f41d9a807c5203f51bac24c
#
_entry.id   dedaf5172f41d9a807c5203f51bac24c
#
_cell.length_a   1.000
_cell.length_b   1.000
_cell.length_c   1.000
_cell.angle_alpha   90.00
_cell.angle_beta   90.00
_cell.angle_gamma   90.00
#
_symmetry.space_group_name_H-M   'P 1'
#
loop_
_entity.id
_entity.type
_entity.pdbx_description
1 polymer ?
#
loop_
_entity_poly.entity_id
_entity_poly.type
_entity_poly.pdbx_seq_one_letter_code
_entity_poly.pdbx_strand_id
1 'polypeptide(L)'
;MTSKKQRETLMGPFDVPLDDERTQLDAFVEEYRSTLEATLDRLTEEQARRHLVPSATTLLGLLKHVTWMQRVWFEECVGGTSRGELGLVPNPQESFRLTDDDTVASVTAAHREACATARAAVAGLPLDAVVTGHRAGPRTLRWVYLQVLRELAQHCGHADILREQVLAG
;
A
#
# COMPACT_ATOMS: atom_id res chain seq x y z
N MET A 1 29.90 18.38 -9.58
CA MET A 1 29.86 17.51 -8.39
C MET A 1 28.41 17.10 -8.20
N THR A 2 28.03 15.95 -8.73
CA THR A 2 26.67 15.41 -8.74
C THR A 2 26.44 14.60 -7.48
N SER A 3 25.60 15.12 -6.59
CA SER A 3 25.17 14.43 -5.37
C SER A 3 24.40 13.15 -5.73
N LYS A 4 25.03 12.01 -5.54
CA LYS A 4 24.43 10.68 -5.57
C LYS A 4 23.58 10.58 -4.32
N LYS A 5 22.26 10.88 -4.45
CA LYS A 5 21.27 10.60 -3.41
C LYS A 5 21.28 9.10 -3.19
N GLN A 6 21.90 8.64 -2.09
CA GLN A 6 21.85 7.26 -1.64
C GLN A 6 20.36 6.89 -1.52
N ARG A 7 19.88 5.99 -2.39
CA ARG A 7 18.71 5.17 -2.07
C ARG A 7 19.16 4.32 -0.88
N GLU A 8 18.62 4.57 0.29
CA GLU A 8 18.66 3.57 1.35
C GLU A 8 18.04 2.29 0.72
N THR A 9 18.88 1.29 0.55
CA THR A 9 18.41 -0.02 0.11
C THR A 9 17.61 -0.57 1.29
N LEU A 10 16.29 -0.54 1.19
CA LEU A 10 15.43 -1.20 2.16
C LEU A 10 15.81 -2.68 2.18
N MET A 11 16.05 -3.21 3.36
CA MET A 11 16.36 -4.63 3.55
C MET A 11 15.13 -5.45 3.19
N GLY A 12 15.31 -6.45 2.33
CA GLY A 12 14.24 -7.38 1.97
C GLY A 12 14.05 -8.48 3.02
N PRO A 13 12.96 -9.27 2.94
CA PRO A 13 12.69 -10.36 3.90
C PRO A 13 13.80 -11.41 3.99
N PHE A 14 14.52 -11.64 2.91
CA PHE A 14 15.64 -12.59 2.87
C PHE A 14 16.90 -12.09 3.56
N ASP A 15 16.99 -10.80 3.86
CA ASP A 15 18.12 -10.18 4.56
C ASP A 15 17.96 -10.24 6.08
N VAL A 16 16.73 -10.52 6.58
CA VAL A 16 16.36 -10.44 8.00
C VAL A 16 15.73 -11.73 8.58
N PRO A 17 16.16 -12.94 8.16
CA PRO A 17 15.46 -14.19 8.49
C PRO A 17 15.51 -14.56 9.99
N LEU A 18 16.44 -13.99 10.73
CA LEU A 18 16.66 -14.26 12.16
C LEU A 18 16.55 -13.00 13.03
N ASP A 19 16.12 -11.89 12.44
CA ASP A 19 15.93 -10.63 13.16
C ASP A 19 14.65 -10.68 14.02
N ASP A 20 14.41 -9.64 14.81
CA ASP A 20 13.20 -9.53 15.61
C ASP A 20 11.94 -9.47 14.73
N GLU A 21 10.79 -9.84 15.31
CA GLU A 21 9.51 -9.92 14.62
C GLU A 21 9.12 -8.60 13.92
N ARG A 22 9.42 -7.46 14.54
CA ARG A 22 9.10 -6.16 13.98
C ARG A 22 9.89 -5.89 12.70
N THR A 23 11.19 -6.13 12.73
CA THR A 23 12.08 -5.98 11.57
C THR A 23 11.64 -6.88 10.42
N GLN A 24 11.28 -8.12 10.71
CA GLN A 24 10.76 -9.05 9.70
C GLN A 24 9.44 -8.55 9.09
N LEU A 25 8.47 -8.12 9.90
CA LEU A 25 7.19 -7.60 9.40
C LEU A 25 7.36 -6.33 8.56
N ASP A 26 8.22 -5.41 8.98
CA ASP A 26 8.53 -4.21 8.20
C ASP A 26 9.14 -4.58 6.84
N ALA A 27 10.08 -5.51 6.79
CA ALA A 27 10.71 -5.96 5.55
C ALA A 27 9.71 -6.56 4.55
N PHE A 28 8.82 -7.45 5.01
CA PHE A 28 7.77 -8.03 4.17
C PHE A 28 6.79 -6.98 3.65
N VAL A 29 6.35 -6.06 4.50
CA VAL A 29 5.43 -4.98 4.10
C VAL A 29 6.07 -4.07 3.06
N GLU A 30 7.33 -3.68 3.26
CA GLU A 30 8.05 -2.80 2.32
C GLU A 30 8.33 -3.48 0.97
N GLU A 31 8.62 -4.77 0.95
CA GLU A 31 8.79 -5.52 -0.31
C GLU A 31 7.51 -5.50 -1.13
N TYR A 32 6.36 -5.81 -0.53
CA TYR A 32 5.09 -5.79 -1.25
C TYR A 32 4.66 -4.38 -1.69
N ARG A 33 4.93 -3.33 -0.90
CA ARG A 33 4.73 -1.93 -1.29
C ARG A 33 5.50 -1.60 -2.56
N SER A 34 6.79 -1.95 -2.57
CA SER A 34 7.66 -1.72 -3.72
C SER A 34 7.24 -2.54 -4.94
N THR A 35 6.84 -3.80 -4.73
CA THR A 35 6.37 -4.69 -5.80
C THR A 35 5.11 -4.13 -6.46
N LEU A 36 4.12 -3.70 -5.69
CA LEU A 36 2.90 -3.10 -6.23
C LEU A 36 3.17 -1.81 -7.00
N GLU A 37 4.01 -0.93 -6.49
CA GLU A 37 4.40 0.27 -7.21
C GLU A 37 5.09 -0.07 -8.53
N ALA A 38 6.00 -1.04 -8.53
CA ALA A 38 6.75 -1.47 -9.70
C ALA A 38 5.86 -2.10 -10.80
N THR A 39 4.65 -2.55 -10.48
CA THR A 39 3.72 -3.06 -11.51
C THR A 39 3.30 -1.99 -12.53
N LEU A 40 3.45 -0.70 -12.20
CA LEU A 40 3.18 0.41 -13.10
C LEU A 40 4.40 0.85 -13.92
N ASP A 41 5.58 0.30 -13.66
CA ASP A 41 6.82 0.68 -14.34
C ASP A 41 6.71 0.49 -15.86
N ARG A 42 7.04 1.57 -16.59
CA ARG A 42 7.04 1.62 -18.07
C ARG A 42 5.68 1.40 -18.73
N LEU A 43 4.58 1.44 -17.98
CA LEU A 43 3.24 1.45 -18.56
C LEU A 43 2.86 2.88 -18.99
N THR A 44 2.10 2.96 -20.08
CA THR A 44 1.40 4.21 -20.43
C THR A 44 0.20 4.42 -19.51
N GLU A 45 -0.33 5.65 -19.46
CA GLU A 45 -1.58 5.95 -18.73
C GLU A 45 -2.72 5.06 -19.20
N GLU A 46 -2.85 4.84 -20.51
CA GLU A 46 -3.86 3.97 -21.09
C GLU A 46 -3.71 2.52 -20.62
N GLN A 47 -2.50 1.98 -20.63
CA GLN A 47 -2.20 0.63 -20.14
C GLN A 47 -2.51 0.47 -18.65
N ALA A 48 -2.11 1.42 -17.82
CA ALA A 48 -2.35 1.39 -16.38
C ALA A 48 -3.85 1.47 -16.00
N ARG A 49 -4.66 2.11 -16.83
CA ARG A 49 -6.10 2.29 -16.67
C ARG A 49 -6.96 1.24 -17.39
N ARG A 50 -6.33 0.31 -18.11
CA ARG A 50 -7.04 -0.68 -18.94
C ARG A 50 -7.87 -1.63 -18.08
N HIS A 51 -9.16 -1.75 -18.41
CA HIS A 51 -10.08 -2.69 -17.80
C HIS A 51 -9.94 -4.07 -18.49
N LEU A 52 -9.52 -5.08 -17.74
CA LEU A 52 -9.35 -6.46 -18.21
C LEU A 52 -10.29 -7.43 -17.49
N VAL A 53 -11.02 -6.94 -16.49
CA VAL A 53 -12.00 -7.70 -15.70
C VAL A 53 -13.29 -6.87 -15.53
N PRO A 54 -14.45 -7.51 -15.26
CA PRO A 54 -15.74 -6.78 -15.14
C PRO A 54 -15.81 -5.78 -13.96
N SER A 55 -14.97 -5.95 -12.95
CA SER A 55 -14.92 -5.05 -11.80
C SER A 55 -14.19 -3.73 -12.13
N ALA A 56 -14.20 -2.79 -11.19
CA ALA A 56 -13.44 -1.53 -11.31
C ALA A 56 -11.91 -1.71 -11.19
N THR A 57 -11.43 -2.95 -11.13
CA THR A 57 -10.02 -3.26 -10.91
C THR A 57 -9.20 -3.02 -12.17
N THR A 58 -8.26 -2.10 -12.07
CA THR A 58 -7.18 -1.84 -13.05
C THR A 58 -5.85 -1.82 -12.30
N LEU A 59 -4.72 -1.84 -12.99
CA LEU A 59 -3.41 -1.72 -12.30
C LEU A 59 -3.30 -0.43 -11.49
N LEU A 60 -3.69 0.69 -12.08
CA LEU A 60 -3.69 1.99 -11.39
C LEU A 60 -4.70 2.02 -10.24
N GLY A 61 -5.89 1.44 -10.45
CA GLY A 61 -6.93 1.31 -9.43
C GLY A 61 -6.51 0.43 -8.25
N LEU A 62 -5.70 -0.61 -8.49
CA LEU A 62 -5.10 -1.44 -7.43
C LEU A 62 -4.15 -0.64 -6.56
N LEU A 63 -3.23 0.12 -7.15
CA LEU A 63 -2.31 0.95 -6.37
C LEU A 63 -3.08 2.02 -5.57
N LYS A 64 -4.11 2.64 -6.17
CA LYS A 64 -5.00 3.58 -5.47
C LYS A 64 -5.72 2.92 -4.29
N HIS A 65 -6.28 1.73 -4.48
CA HIS A 65 -6.95 0.95 -3.43
C HIS A 65 -6.00 0.60 -2.28
N VAL A 66 -4.80 0.12 -2.59
CA VAL A 66 -3.80 -0.22 -1.57
C VAL A 66 -3.34 1.02 -0.80
N THR A 67 -3.23 2.16 -1.45
CA THR A 67 -2.97 3.45 -0.79
C THR A 67 -4.08 3.80 0.20
N TRP A 68 -5.35 3.69 -0.23
CA TRP A 68 -6.51 3.88 0.63
C TRP A 68 -6.49 2.91 1.83
N MET A 69 -6.25 1.63 1.58
CA MET A 69 -6.20 0.58 2.61
C MET A 69 -5.12 0.87 3.66
N GLN A 70 -3.93 1.29 3.26
CA GLN A 70 -2.86 1.65 4.18
C GLN A 70 -3.24 2.86 5.05
N ARG A 71 -3.88 3.88 4.47
CA ARG A 71 -4.37 5.04 5.22
C ARG A 71 -5.45 4.66 6.23
N VAL A 72 -6.35 3.72 5.88
CA VAL A 72 -7.34 3.17 6.82
C VAL A 72 -6.67 2.45 8.00
N TRP A 73 -5.62 1.66 7.75
CA TRP A 73 -5.00 0.88 8.82
C TRP A 73 -4.00 1.69 9.65
N PHE A 74 -3.24 2.59 9.04
CA PHE A 74 -2.19 3.31 9.76
C PHE A 74 -2.62 4.71 10.21
N GLU A 75 -3.39 5.46 9.43
CA GLU A 75 -3.82 6.80 9.82
C GLU A 75 -5.14 6.77 10.63
N GLU A 76 -6.14 5.99 10.20
CA GLU A 76 -7.41 5.86 10.95
C GLU A 76 -7.23 4.93 12.15
N CYS A 77 -6.83 3.67 11.94
CA CYS A 77 -6.82 2.66 12.99
C CYS A 77 -5.72 2.91 14.04
N VAL A 78 -4.49 3.20 13.62
CA VAL A 78 -3.35 3.45 14.51
C VAL A 78 -3.33 4.91 14.96
N GLY A 79 -3.42 5.86 14.03
CA GLY A 79 -3.31 7.29 14.30
C GLY A 79 -4.56 7.91 14.90
N GLY A 80 -5.72 7.28 14.80
CA GLY A 80 -6.98 7.76 15.37
C GLY A 80 -7.67 8.87 14.57
N THR A 81 -7.16 9.25 13.39
CA THR A 81 -7.80 10.25 12.53
C THR A 81 -8.97 9.61 11.79
N SER A 82 -10.15 10.18 11.90
CA SER A 82 -11.35 9.59 11.29
C SER A 82 -11.25 9.56 9.75
N ARG A 83 -11.91 8.59 9.13
CA ARG A 83 -11.96 8.43 7.68
C ARG A 83 -12.47 9.68 6.96
N GLY A 84 -13.44 10.38 7.55
CA GLY A 84 -13.97 11.63 7.01
C GLY A 84 -12.95 12.77 7.04
N GLU A 85 -12.20 12.93 8.13
CA GLU A 85 -11.12 13.92 8.23
C GLU A 85 -9.98 13.62 7.26
N LEU A 86 -9.72 12.33 6.99
CA LEU A 86 -8.75 11.89 6.00
C LEU A 86 -9.24 12.08 4.54
N GLY A 87 -10.50 12.46 4.33
CA GLY A 87 -11.09 12.56 2.99
C GLY A 87 -11.17 11.24 2.24
N LEU A 88 -11.20 10.12 2.95
CA LEU A 88 -11.21 8.79 2.35
C LEU A 88 -12.65 8.37 2.01
N VAL A 89 -12.80 7.70 0.87
CA VAL A 89 -14.07 7.07 0.47
C VAL A 89 -14.51 6.03 1.52
N PRO A 90 -15.85 5.86 1.74
CA PRO A 90 -16.37 5.11 2.88
C PRO A 90 -16.14 3.59 2.79
N ASN A 91 -16.01 3.04 1.60
CA ASN A 91 -15.93 1.60 1.38
C ASN A 91 -14.82 1.20 0.41
N PRO A 92 -14.34 -0.08 0.49
CA PRO A 92 -13.26 -0.58 -0.33
C PRO A 92 -13.56 -0.57 -1.83
N GLN A 93 -14.80 -0.78 -2.25
CA GLN A 93 -15.16 -0.88 -3.68
C GLN A 93 -15.00 0.46 -4.38
N GLU A 94 -15.29 1.57 -3.70
CA GLU A 94 -15.10 2.92 -4.26
C GLU A 94 -13.63 3.29 -4.41
N SER A 95 -12.75 2.76 -3.56
CA SER A 95 -11.34 3.10 -3.59
C SER A 95 -10.57 2.60 -4.83
N PHE A 96 -11.15 1.64 -5.59
CA PHE A 96 -10.60 1.21 -6.89
C PHE A 96 -10.94 2.15 -8.03
N ARG A 97 -11.97 2.99 -7.86
CA ARG A 97 -12.46 3.85 -8.96
C ARG A 97 -11.50 4.98 -9.23
N LEU A 98 -11.12 5.10 -10.49
CA LEU A 98 -10.29 6.19 -10.97
C LEU A 98 -11.15 7.38 -11.39
N THR A 99 -10.66 8.58 -11.11
CA THR A 99 -11.16 9.86 -11.64
C THR A 99 -10.26 10.34 -12.77
N ASP A 100 -10.63 11.42 -13.43
CA ASP A 100 -9.82 12.00 -14.50
C ASP A 100 -8.49 12.59 -13.98
N ASP A 101 -8.45 12.99 -12.71
CA ASP A 101 -7.24 13.52 -12.06
C ASP A 101 -6.25 12.43 -11.61
N ASP A 102 -6.66 11.17 -11.59
CA ASP A 102 -5.79 10.05 -11.24
C ASP A 102 -4.85 9.72 -12.40
N THR A 103 -3.59 10.00 -12.27
CA THR A 103 -2.53 9.63 -13.19
C THR A 103 -1.57 8.63 -12.54
N VAL A 104 -0.76 7.93 -13.33
CA VAL A 104 0.31 7.07 -12.79
C VAL A 104 1.18 7.87 -11.82
N ALA A 105 1.53 9.11 -12.20
CA ALA A 105 2.37 9.97 -11.36
C ALA A 105 1.68 10.37 -10.06
N SER A 106 0.40 10.81 -10.10
CA SER A 106 -0.32 11.30 -8.90
C SER A 106 -0.61 10.15 -7.93
N VAL A 107 -1.04 8.99 -8.42
CA VAL A 107 -1.34 7.81 -7.58
C VAL A 107 -0.07 7.23 -6.97
N THR A 108 1.03 7.17 -7.73
CA THR A 108 2.33 6.74 -7.20
C THR A 108 2.85 7.69 -6.11
N ALA A 109 2.72 9.00 -6.32
CA ALA A 109 3.12 9.99 -5.31
C ALA A 109 2.30 9.84 -4.02
N ALA A 110 0.97 9.69 -4.12
CA ALA A 110 0.08 9.46 -2.99
C ALA A 110 0.40 8.15 -2.26
N HIS A 111 0.75 7.08 -3.00
CA HIS A 111 1.18 5.81 -2.42
C HIS A 111 2.45 5.97 -1.58
N ARG A 112 3.47 6.64 -2.11
CA ARG A 112 4.73 6.89 -1.39
C ARG A 112 4.52 7.72 -0.14
N GLU A 113 3.67 8.74 -0.20
CA GLU A 113 3.30 9.56 0.95
C GLU A 113 2.59 8.73 2.03
N ALA A 114 1.60 7.92 1.66
CA ALA A 114 0.91 7.02 2.57
C ALA A 114 1.86 6.02 3.23
N CYS A 115 2.84 5.47 2.48
CA CYS A 115 3.87 4.59 3.03
C CYS A 115 4.77 5.32 4.05
N ALA A 116 5.14 6.56 3.78
CA ALA A 116 5.95 7.37 4.71
C ALA A 116 5.17 7.70 5.99
N THR A 117 3.91 8.11 5.86
CA THR A 117 3.00 8.38 6.98
C THR A 117 2.76 7.13 7.82
N ALA A 118 2.56 5.97 7.18
CA ALA A 118 2.39 4.69 7.87
C ALA A 118 3.63 4.34 8.72
N ARG A 119 4.83 4.48 8.18
CA ARG A 119 6.08 4.26 8.95
C ARG A 119 6.18 5.18 10.15
N ALA A 120 5.84 6.45 9.97
CA ALA A 120 5.85 7.44 11.07
C ALA A 120 4.81 7.10 12.15
N ALA A 121 3.60 6.69 11.75
CA ALA A 121 2.51 6.36 12.68
C ALA A 121 2.83 5.19 13.61
N VAL A 122 3.65 4.24 13.17
CA VAL A 122 4.02 3.05 13.96
C VAL A 122 5.38 3.16 14.63
N ALA A 123 6.13 4.24 14.38
CA ALA A 123 7.47 4.42 14.94
C ALA A 123 7.41 4.39 16.48
N GLY A 124 8.21 3.51 17.09
CA GLY A 124 8.28 3.37 18.54
C GLY A 124 7.10 2.68 19.22
N LEU A 125 6.05 2.29 18.49
CA LEU A 125 4.96 1.50 19.06
C LEU A 125 5.35 0.02 19.14
N PRO A 126 5.16 -0.67 20.29
CA PRO A 126 5.36 -2.11 20.37
C PRO A 126 4.25 -2.87 19.61
N LEU A 127 4.55 -4.08 19.14
CA LEU A 127 3.59 -4.88 18.36
C LEU A 127 2.33 -5.30 19.13
N ASP A 128 2.40 -5.33 20.46
CA ASP A 128 1.27 -5.61 21.36
C ASP A 128 0.50 -4.36 21.77
N ALA A 129 0.90 -3.17 21.31
CA ALA A 129 0.12 -1.95 21.52
C ALA A 129 -1.30 -2.12 20.98
N VAL A 130 -2.29 -1.75 21.80
CA VAL A 130 -3.70 -1.80 21.41
C VAL A 130 -4.08 -0.47 20.76
N VAL A 131 -4.56 -0.55 19.52
CA VAL A 131 -5.06 0.58 18.73
C VAL A 131 -6.58 0.49 18.58
N THR A 132 -7.27 1.63 18.58
CA THR A 132 -8.72 1.70 18.74
C THR A 132 -9.44 2.53 17.66
N GLY A 133 -8.72 3.14 16.74
CA GLY A 133 -9.29 4.08 15.77
C GLY A 133 -10.25 3.46 14.74
N HIS A 134 -10.20 2.15 14.51
CA HIS A 134 -11.04 1.52 13.51
C HIS A 134 -12.42 1.13 14.05
N ARG A 135 -13.48 1.37 13.25
CA ARG A 135 -14.89 1.10 13.60
C ARG A 135 -15.20 -0.34 14.07
N ALA A 136 -14.39 -1.32 13.67
CA ALA A 136 -14.57 -2.71 14.09
C ALA A 136 -13.97 -3.03 15.48
N GLY A 137 -13.55 -2.02 16.23
CA GLY A 137 -13.08 -2.13 17.61
C GLY A 137 -11.57 -2.30 17.76
N PRO A 138 -11.11 -2.54 19.01
CA PRO A 138 -9.68 -2.61 19.33
C PRO A 138 -8.96 -3.79 18.70
N ARG A 139 -7.67 -3.60 18.40
CA ARG A 139 -6.77 -4.66 17.95
C ARG A 139 -5.32 -4.33 18.27
N THR A 140 -4.44 -5.32 18.24
CA THR A 140 -3.02 -5.08 18.41
C THR A 140 -2.38 -4.53 17.14
N LEU A 141 -1.28 -3.81 17.27
CA LEU A 141 -0.49 -3.37 16.11
C LEU A 141 -0.01 -4.58 15.28
N ARG A 142 0.38 -5.68 15.92
CA ARG A 142 0.71 -6.94 15.23
C ARG A 142 -0.43 -7.41 14.31
N TRP A 143 -1.68 -7.35 14.77
CA TRP A 143 -2.83 -7.70 13.95
C TRP A 143 -2.97 -6.77 12.75
N VAL A 144 -2.71 -5.46 12.91
CA VAL A 144 -2.72 -4.49 11.80
C VAL A 144 -1.66 -4.86 10.75
N TYR A 145 -0.44 -5.21 11.18
CA TYR A 145 0.61 -5.65 10.27
C TYR A 145 0.22 -6.90 9.47
N LEU A 146 -0.32 -7.92 10.15
CA LEU A 146 -0.78 -9.15 9.49
C LEU A 146 -1.91 -8.88 8.50
N GLN A 147 -2.84 -8.00 8.85
CA GLN A 147 -3.93 -7.60 7.97
C GLN A 147 -3.41 -6.86 6.73
N VAL A 148 -2.51 -5.89 6.92
CA VAL A 148 -1.90 -5.15 5.82
C VAL A 148 -1.07 -6.07 4.92
N LEU A 149 -0.28 -6.96 5.50
CA LEU A 149 0.52 -7.93 4.76
C LEU A 149 -0.36 -8.85 3.90
N ARG A 150 -1.46 -9.35 4.46
CA ARG A 150 -2.42 -10.18 3.74
C ARG A 150 -3.03 -9.44 2.53
N GLU A 151 -3.45 -8.19 2.71
CA GLU A 151 -4.02 -7.36 1.65
C GLU A 151 -2.97 -7.08 0.55
N LEU A 152 -1.77 -6.68 0.95
CA LEU A 152 -0.68 -6.41 0.01
C LEU A 152 -0.33 -7.65 -0.82
N ALA A 153 -0.15 -8.81 -0.18
CA ALA A 153 0.19 -10.06 -0.86
C ALA A 153 -0.90 -10.48 -1.87
N GLN A 154 -2.18 -10.38 -1.48
CA GLN A 154 -3.31 -10.68 -2.35
C GLN A 154 -3.33 -9.75 -3.57
N HIS A 155 -3.14 -8.46 -3.36
CA HIS A 155 -3.20 -7.47 -4.45
C HIS A 155 -1.95 -7.50 -5.34
N CYS A 156 -0.77 -7.91 -4.85
CA CYS A 156 0.38 -8.19 -5.69
C CYS A 156 0.07 -9.30 -6.70
N GLY A 157 -0.52 -10.42 -6.25
CA GLY A 157 -0.91 -11.50 -7.16
C GLY A 157 -1.93 -11.06 -8.22
N HIS A 158 -2.91 -10.22 -7.86
CA HIS A 158 -3.84 -9.63 -8.83
C HIS A 158 -3.12 -8.72 -9.84
N ALA A 159 -2.18 -7.89 -9.36
CA ALA A 159 -1.44 -6.96 -10.19
C ALA A 159 -0.52 -7.69 -11.18
N ASP A 160 0.13 -8.77 -10.76
CA ASP A 160 1.01 -9.57 -11.63
C ASP A 160 0.22 -10.12 -12.81
N ILE A 161 -0.95 -10.73 -12.58
CA ILE A 161 -1.79 -11.28 -13.64
C ILE A 161 -2.30 -10.18 -14.58
N LEU A 162 -2.76 -9.04 -14.03
CA LEU A 162 -3.25 -7.93 -14.86
C LEU A 162 -2.11 -7.31 -15.69
N ARG A 163 -0.91 -7.20 -15.12
CA ARG A 163 0.25 -6.67 -15.85
C ARG A 163 0.64 -7.59 -17.01
N GLU A 164 0.66 -8.90 -16.79
CA GLU A 164 0.90 -9.88 -17.86
C GLU A 164 -0.09 -9.68 -19.02
N GLN A 165 -1.38 -9.55 -18.72
CA GLN A 165 -2.43 -9.33 -19.72
C GLN A 165 -2.32 -7.99 -20.44
N VAL A 166 -1.96 -6.91 -19.71
CA VAL A 166 -1.76 -5.58 -20.31
C VAL A 166 -0.60 -5.60 -21.31
N LEU A 167 0.47 -6.33 -20.99
CA LEU A 167 1.68 -6.39 -21.85
C LEU A 167 1.53 -7.37 -23.02
N ALA A 168 0.61 -8.32 -22.94
CA ALA A 168 0.36 -9.30 -24.01
C ALA A 168 -0.53 -8.77 -25.14
N GLY A 169 -1.26 -7.70 -24.95
CA GLY A 169 -2.24 -7.16 -25.90
C GLY A 169 -2.28 -5.70 -26.04
#